data_24ac00cdc19acd991f13841e4297c003
#
_entry.id   24ac00cdc19acd991f13841e4297c003
#
_cell.length_a   1.000
_cell.length_b   1.000
_cell.length_c   1.000
_cell.angle_alpha   90.00
_cell.angle_beta   90.00
_cell.angle_gamma   90.00
#
_symmetry.space_group_name_H-M   'P 1'
#
loop_
_entity.id
_entity.type
_entity.pdbx_description
1 polymer ?
#
loop_
_entity_poly.entity_id
_entity_poly.type
_entity_poly.pdbx_seq_one_letter_code
_entity_poly.pdbx_strand_id
1 'polypeptide(L)'
;MLSMNNGTKRTHPIARGAWIIEVIFNDPPPPPPNDVPPLNEDAGPKNLTIREKFAKHRENPDCAGCHSRLDPLGFALENFDITGRWRDKYPNGRNVDASGTLLRKYPFADPAKFKQSIVQEDKRFAKAFTSHLLRFALARELAPADALTVDQIVENTAKDNFKLRPIIREVIRSKSFQE
;
A
#
# COMPACT_ATOMS: atom_id res chain seq x y z
N MET A 1 -6.76 -7.10 -5.65
CA MET A 1 -6.46 -5.96 -4.75
C MET A 1 -7.66 -5.03 -4.60
N LEU A 2 -8.15 -4.36 -5.65
CA LEU A 2 -9.21 -3.34 -5.50
C LEU A 2 -10.50 -3.89 -4.88
N SER A 3 -10.99 -5.04 -5.32
CA SER A 3 -12.19 -5.69 -4.77
C SER A 3 -12.00 -6.27 -3.36
N MET A 4 -10.79 -6.74 -3.05
CA MET A 4 -10.50 -7.36 -1.73
C MET A 4 -10.47 -6.34 -0.59
N ASN A 5 -10.17 -5.08 -0.89
CA ASN A 5 -10.01 -4.00 0.08
C ASN A 5 -11.17 -2.98 -0.02
N ASN A 6 -12.37 -3.47 -0.24
CA ASN A 6 -13.58 -2.65 -0.28
C ASN A 6 -14.57 -3.06 0.80
N GLY A 7 -15.37 -2.09 1.25
CA GLY A 7 -16.58 -2.39 1.97
C GLY A 7 -17.69 -2.86 1.02
N THR A 8 -18.82 -3.30 1.57
CA THR A 8 -19.97 -3.77 0.78
C THR A 8 -20.72 -2.63 0.08
N LYS A 9 -20.62 -1.41 0.60
CA LYS A 9 -21.36 -0.25 0.10
C LYS A 9 -20.49 0.80 -0.60
N ARG A 10 -19.19 0.83 -0.30
CA ARG A 10 -18.25 1.82 -0.83
C ARG A 10 -16.81 1.31 -0.84
N THR A 11 -15.94 2.05 -1.53
CA THR A 11 -14.49 1.87 -1.45
C THR A 11 -13.98 2.08 -0.03
N HIS A 12 -12.89 1.40 0.31
CA HIS A 12 -12.23 1.52 1.61
C HIS A 12 -10.78 2.00 1.44
N PRO A 13 -10.56 3.32 1.30
CA PRO A 13 -9.24 3.87 1.00
C PRO A 13 -8.19 3.47 2.04
N ILE A 14 -8.53 3.44 3.31
CA ILE A 14 -7.57 3.09 4.37
C ILE A 14 -7.07 1.64 4.19
N ALA A 15 -7.96 0.70 3.94
CA ALA A 15 -7.58 -0.69 3.67
C ALA A 15 -6.74 -0.82 2.39
N ARG A 16 -7.04 -0.03 1.35
CA ARG A 16 -6.22 0.05 0.13
C ARG A 16 -4.82 0.58 0.43
N GLY A 17 -4.73 1.64 1.24
CA GLY A 17 -3.46 2.25 1.66
C GLY A 17 -2.62 1.29 2.52
N ALA A 18 -3.23 0.62 3.49
CA ALA A 18 -2.60 -0.39 4.32
C ALA A 18 -2.04 -1.53 3.45
N TRP A 19 -2.84 -2.05 2.52
CA TRP A 19 -2.40 -3.09 1.59
C TRP A 19 -1.20 -2.67 0.74
N ILE A 20 -1.16 -1.42 0.26
CA ILE A 20 -0.02 -0.90 -0.52
C ILE A 20 1.25 -0.89 0.34
N ILE A 21 1.17 -0.39 1.57
CA ILE A 21 2.34 -0.35 2.46
C ILE A 21 2.80 -1.77 2.83
N GLU A 22 1.86 -2.64 3.17
CA GLU A 22 2.14 -4.02 3.56
C GLU A 22 2.69 -4.84 2.39
N VAL A 23 1.99 -4.86 1.25
CA VAL A 23 2.31 -5.79 0.16
C VAL A 23 3.35 -5.22 -0.81
N ILE A 24 3.22 -3.93 -1.20
CA ILE A 24 4.14 -3.32 -2.16
C ILE A 24 5.48 -2.97 -1.51
N PHE A 25 5.48 -2.60 -0.23
CA PHE A 25 6.69 -2.15 0.46
C PHE A 25 7.13 -3.06 1.61
N ASN A 26 6.38 -4.13 1.91
CA ASN A 26 6.62 -5.06 3.03
C ASN A 26 6.90 -4.31 4.36
N ASP A 27 6.09 -3.29 4.63
CA ASP A 27 6.20 -2.41 5.80
C ASP A 27 4.81 -2.28 6.46
N PRO A 28 4.27 -3.40 7.03
CA PRO A 28 2.92 -3.43 7.56
C PRO A 28 2.74 -2.37 8.64
N PRO A 29 1.63 -1.60 8.60
CA PRO A 29 1.32 -0.68 9.68
C PRO A 29 1.06 -1.46 10.96
N PRO A 30 1.34 -0.87 12.14
CA PRO A 30 0.95 -1.49 13.40
C PRO A 30 -0.57 -1.68 13.44
N PRO A 31 -1.06 -2.68 14.20
CA PRO A 31 -2.49 -2.83 14.40
C PRO A 31 -3.07 -1.55 15.03
N PRO A 32 -4.31 -1.18 14.66
CA PRO A 32 -4.97 -0.03 15.29
C PRO A 32 -5.12 -0.28 16.79
N PRO A 33 -5.11 0.77 17.62
CA PRO A 33 -5.45 0.64 19.04
C PRO A 33 -6.83 0.01 19.22
N ASN A 34 -7.01 -0.79 20.27
CA ASN A 34 -8.25 -1.56 20.51
C ASN A 34 -9.47 -0.68 20.80
N ASP A 35 -9.25 0.54 21.21
CA ASP A 35 -10.27 1.51 21.66
C ASP A 35 -10.60 2.58 20.62
N VAL A 36 -10.09 2.43 19.37
CA VAL A 36 -10.44 3.37 18.29
C VAL A 36 -11.89 3.12 17.85
N PRO A 37 -12.78 4.09 18.07
CA PRO A 37 -14.15 3.96 17.59
C PRO A 37 -14.18 3.91 16.04
N PRO A 38 -15.07 3.12 15.44
CA PRO A 38 -15.24 3.11 13.99
C PRO A 38 -15.61 4.51 13.51
N LEU A 39 -15.18 4.86 12.29
CA LEU A 39 -15.60 6.12 11.66
C LEU A 39 -17.12 6.15 11.57
N ASN A 40 -17.74 7.11 12.23
CA ASN A 40 -19.16 7.35 12.07
C ASN A 40 -19.41 8.03 10.72
N GLU A 41 -19.77 7.23 9.72
CA GLU A 41 -19.98 7.71 8.34
C GLU A 41 -21.23 8.58 8.19
N ASP A 42 -22.19 8.43 9.10
CA ASP A 42 -23.43 9.20 9.10
C ASP A 42 -23.30 10.53 9.84
N ALA A 43 -22.20 10.71 10.58
CA ALA A 43 -21.94 11.98 11.27
C ALA A 43 -21.49 13.08 10.30
N GLY A 44 -22.09 14.25 10.45
CA GLY A 44 -21.71 15.44 9.70
C GLY A 44 -22.49 15.66 8.39
N PRO A 45 -22.09 16.64 7.57
CA PRO A 45 -22.79 16.99 6.35
C PRO A 45 -22.80 15.81 5.35
N LYS A 46 -23.99 15.53 4.80
CA LYS A 46 -24.19 14.42 3.84
C LYS A 46 -23.41 14.58 2.53
N ASN A 47 -22.92 15.77 2.23
CA ASN A 47 -22.24 16.08 0.97
C ASN A 47 -20.69 16.02 1.06
N LEU A 48 -20.14 15.50 2.15
CA LEU A 48 -18.69 15.32 2.26
C LEU A 48 -18.21 14.12 1.43
N THR A 49 -17.04 14.30 0.79
CA THR A 49 -16.29 13.17 0.22
C THR A 49 -15.72 12.30 1.33
N ILE A 50 -15.37 11.08 1.00
CA ILE A 50 -14.74 10.19 1.99
C ILE A 50 -13.40 10.75 2.48
N ARG A 51 -12.63 11.44 1.62
CA ARG A 51 -11.40 12.13 1.99
C ARG A 51 -11.63 13.21 3.05
N GLU A 52 -12.68 14.02 2.90
CA GLU A 52 -13.03 15.06 3.86
C GLU A 52 -13.48 14.48 5.21
N LYS A 53 -14.23 13.38 5.19
CA LYS A 53 -14.61 12.65 6.42
C LYS A 53 -13.37 12.13 7.18
N PHE A 54 -12.41 11.54 6.47
CA PHE A 54 -11.16 11.09 7.09
C PHE A 54 -10.25 12.24 7.51
N ALA A 55 -10.26 13.38 6.82
CA ALA A 55 -9.52 14.57 7.26
C ALA A 55 -9.94 14.99 8.66
N LYS A 56 -11.25 15.01 8.91
CA LYS A 56 -11.80 15.31 10.24
C LYS A 56 -11.39 14.28 11.31
N HIS A 57 -11.35 12.99 10.95
CA HIS A 57 -10.90 11.94 11.87
C HIS A 57 -9.42 12.12 12.26
N ARG A 58 -8.57 12.62 11.36
CA ARG A 58 -7.15 12.89 11.61
C ARG A 58 -6.87 14.11 12.48
N GLU A 59 -7.86 14.91 12.85
CA GLU A 59 -7.69 15.99 13.82
C GLU A 59 -7.28 15.44 15.19
N ASN A 60 -7.62 14.15 15.47
CA ASN A 60 -7.10 13.46 16.63
C ASN A 60 -5.63 13.08 16.41
N PRO A 61 -4.67 13.56 17.26
CA PRO A 61 -3.24 13.28 17.14
C PRO A 61 -2.90 11.79 17.16
N ASP A 62 -3.63 10.97 17.90
CA ASP A 62 -3.40 9.54 18.04
C ASP A 62 -3.69 8.81 16.70
N CYS A 63 -4.62 9.33 15.91
CA CYS A 63 -4.98 8.79 14.60
C CYS A 63 -4.06 9.33 13.49
N ALA A 64 -3.61 10.58 13.62
CA ALA A 64 -2.86 11.30 12.58
C ALA A 64 -1.55 10.59 12.18
N GLY A 65 -0.87 9.96 13.13
CA GLY A 65 0.42 9.30 12.91
C GLY A 65 0.34 8.22 11.81
N CYS A 66 -0.59 7.28 11.94
CA CYS A 66 -0.81 6.21 10.96
C CYS A 66 -1.47 6.72 9.69
N HIS A 67 -2.54 7.51 9.83
CA HIS A 67 -3.31 7.99 8.70
C HIS A 67 -2.52 8.89 7.74
N SER A 68 -1.54 9.66 8.24
CA SER A 68 -0.66 10.45 7.38
C SER A 68 0.15 9.62 6.38
N ARG A 69 0.39 8.34 6.67
CA ARG A 69 1.09 7.39 5.79
C ARG A 69 0.13 6.61 4.89
N LEU A 70 -1.01 6.18 5.44
CA LEU A 70 -1.95 5.28 4.77
C LEU A 70 -2.85 6.01 3.77
N ASP A 71 -3.43 7.14 4.21
CA ASP A 71 -4.47 7.84 3.49
C ASP A 71 -4.06 8.29 2.09
N PRO A 72 -2.88 8.93 1.88
CA PRO A 72 -2.48 9.36 0.54
C PRO A 72 -2.44 8.20 -0.45
N LEU A 73 -1.99 7.02 0.00
CA LEU A 73 -1.84 5.84 -0.85
C LEU A 73 -3.19 5.20 -1.19
N GLY A 74 -4.10 5.18 -0.22
CA GLY A 74 -5.44 4.67 -0.41
C GLY A 74 -6.28 5.56 -1.32
N PHE A 75 -6.21 6.87 -1.11
CA PHE A 75 -6.91 7.83 -1.96
C PHE A 75 -6.36 7.90 -3.39
N ALA A 76 -5.10 7.53 -3.61
CA ALA A 76 -4.51 7.43 -4.95
C ALA A 76 -5.30 6.52 -5.90
N LEU A 77 -6.13 5.62 -5.37
CA LEU A 77 -6.91 4.65 -6.14
C LEU A 77 -8.42 4.90 -6.08
N GLU A 78 -8.89 6.05 -5.57
CA GLU A 78 -10.32 6.35 -5.44
C GLU A 78 -11.03 6.61 -6.76
N ASN A 79 -10.30 6.83 -7.85
CA ASN A 79 -10.86 6.79 -9.20
C ASN A 79 -11.36 5.39 -9.60
N PHE A 80 -11.03 4.35 -8.86
CA PHE A 80 -11.58 3.01 -9.05
C PHE A 80 -12.65 2.73 -8.00
N ASP A 81 -13.88 2.50 -8.46
CA ASP A 81 -15.01 2.15 -7.59
C ASP A 81 -14.86 0.75 -6.96
N ILE A 82 -15.91 0.27 -6.29
CA ILE A 82 -15.90 -1.05 -5.63
C ILE A 82 -15.76 -2.22 -6.60
N THR A 83 -16.14 -2.03 -7.86
CA THR A 83 -16.05 -3.04 -8.92
C THR A 83 -14.78 -2.89 -9.77
N GLY A 84 -13.96 -1.88 -9.48
CA GLY A 84 -12.76 -1.55 -10.25
C GLY A 84 -13.02 -0.72 -11.51
N ARG A 85 -14.23 -0.19 -11.71
CA ARG A 85 -14.55 0.72 -12.81
C ARG A 85 -14.02 2.11 -12.50
N TRP A 86 -13.60 2.80 -13.53
CA TRP A 86 -13.16 4.19 -13.44
C TRP A 86 -14.33 5.13 -13.13
N ARG A 87 -14.09 6.10 -12.24
CA ARG A 87 -15.01 7.21 -11.94
C ARG A 87 -14.22 8.50 -11.73
N ASP A 88 -14.77 9.60 -12.22
CA ASP A 88 -14.25 10.95 -11.94
C ASP A 88 -14.99 11.60 -10.78
N LYS A 89 -16.18 11.10 -10.46
CA LYS A 89 -17.06 11.63 -9.40
C LYS A 89 -17.56 10.53 -8.50
N TYR A 90 -17.76 10.91 -7.25
CA TYR A 90 -18.51 10.10 -6.29
C TYR A 90 -20.02 10.11 -6.59
N PRO A 91 -20.82 9.19 -6.02
CA PRO A 91 -22.27 9.18 -6.20
C PRO A 91 -22.96 10.48 -5.77
N ASN A 92 -22.37 11.25 -4.86
CA ASN A 92 -22.88 12.58 -4.43
C ASN A 92 -22.51 13.72 -5.40
N GLY A 93 -21.96 13.43 -6.57
CA GLY A 93 -21.58 14.39 -7.60
C GLY A 93 -20.25 15.12 -7.39
N ARG A 94 -19.58 14.93 -6.23
CA ARG A 94 -18.28 15.53 -5.93
C ARG A 94 -17.16 14.85 -6.72
N ASN A 95 -16.20 15.64 -7.17
CA ASN A 95 -15.03 15.10 -7.87
C ASN A 95 -14.18 14.22 -6.95
N VAL A 96 -13.60 13.17 -7.53
CA VAL A 96 -12.57 12.36 -6.86
C VAL A 96 -11.27 13.16 -6.84
N ASP A 97 -10.69 13.28 -5.66
CA ASP A 97 -9.32 13.79 -5.48
C ASP A 97 -8.41 12.61 -5.13
N ALA A 98 -7.61 12.18 -6.10
CA ALA A 98 -6.64 11.09 -5.97
C ALA A 98 -5.22 11.58 -5.66
N SER A 99 -5.03 12.87 -5.44
CA SER A 99 -3.71 13.46 -5.16
C SER A 99 -3.13 13.00 -3.81
N GLY A 100 -1.82 13.04 -3.70
CA GLY A 100 -1.14 12.68 -2.46
C GLY A 100 0.37 12.74 -2.58
N THR A 101 1.05 12.17 -1.59
CA THR A 101 2.51 12.05 -1.58
C THR A 101 2.92 10.66 -1.11
N LEU A 102 3.64 9.92 -1.93
CA LEU A 102 4.20 8.63 -1.57
C LEU A 102 5.42 8.83 -0.68
N LEU A 103 5.43 8.15 0.48
CA LEU A 103 6.55 8.14 1.44
C LEU A 103 7.02 9.54 1.87
N ARG A 104 6.13 10.55 1.86
CA ARG A 104 6.44 11.98 2.12
C ARG A 104 7.49 12.58 1.18
N LYS A 105 7.76 11.93 0.04
CA LYS A 105 8.85 12.30 -0.88
C LYS A 105 8.37 12.55 -2.31
N TYR A 106 7.47 11.73 -2.82
CA TYR A 106 7.05 11.78 -4.21
C TYR A 106 5.59 12.22 -4.31
N PRO A 107 5.34 13.51 -4.66
CA PRO A 107 3.99 13.99 -4.89
C PRO A 107 3.40 13.39 -6.17
N PHE A 108 2.10 13.14 -6.16
CA PHE A 108 1.35 12.67 -7.31
C PHE A 108 -0.04 13.33 -7.36
N ALA A 109 -0.56 13.53 -8.56
CA ALA A 109 -1.86 14.17 -8.78
C ALA A 109 -2.98 13.16 -9.10
N ASP A 110 -2.61 11.97 -9.58
CA ASP A 110 -3.54 10.99 -10.11
C ASP A 110 -2.96 9.55 -9.99
N PRO A 111 -3.75 8.49 -10.26
CA PRO A 111 -3.29 7.10 -10.18
C PRO A 111 -2.13 6.77 -11.11
N ALA A 112 -1.99 7.45 -12.27
CA ALA A 112 -0.89 7.19 -13.20
C ALA A 112 0.42 7.74 -12.62
N LYS A 113 0.39 8.96 -12.08
CA LYS A 113 1.53 9.57 -11.38
C LYS A 113 1.88 8.81 -10.12
N PHE A 114 0.89 8.32 -9.38
CA PHE A 114 1.12 7.45 -8.22
C PHE A 114 1.92 6.20 -8.61
N LYS A 115 1.55 5.51 -9.70
CA LYS A 115 2.32 4.36 -10.20
C LYS A 115 3.76 4.72 -10.58
N GLN A 116 3.95 5.89 -11.20
CA GLN A 116 5.28 6.40 -11.51
C GLN A 116 6.10 6.68 -10.24
N SER A 117 5.46 7.16 -9.17
CA SER A 117 6.12 7.38 -7.88
C SER A 117 6.57 6.07 -7.23
N ILE A 118 5.80 4.98 -7.36
CA ILE A 118 6.20 3.64 -6.86
C ILE A 118 7.48 3.17 -7.58
N VAL A 119 7.60 3.41 -8.88
CA VAL A 119 8.78 3.01 -9.67
C VAL A 119 10.06 3.72 -9.21
N GLN A 120 9.96 4.89 -8.57
CA GLN A 120 11.12 5.57 -7.99
C GLN A 120 11.69 4.84 -6.75
N GLU A 121 10.94 3.92 -6.19
CA GLU A 121 11.34 3.09 -5.05
C GLU A 121 11.55 1.61 -5.48
N ASP A 122 12.11 1.40 -6.67
CA ASP A 122 12.31 0.11 -7.32
C ASP A 122 13.10 -0.89 -6.45
N LYS A 123 14.17 -0.45 -5.80
CA LYS A 123 14.95 -1.27 -4.86
C LYS A 123 14.11 -1.71 -3.65
N ARG A 124 13.27 -0.81 -3.12
CA ARG A 124 12.39 -1.12 -2.00
C ARG A 124 11.30 -2.11 -2.40
N PHE A 125 10.72 -1.91 -3.59
CA PHE A 125 9.78 -2.86 -4.18
C PHE A 125 10.44 -4.24 -4.40
N ALA A 126 11.65 -4.27 -4.96
CA ALA A 126 12.38 -5.51 -5.18
C ALA A 126 12.64 -6.27 -3.86
N LYS A 127 13.01 -5.54 -2.79
CA LYS A 127 13.18 -6.11 -1.44
C LYS A 127 11.89 -6.71 -0.90
N ALA A 128 10.78 -5.98 -1.01
CA ALA A 128 9.46 -6.47 -0.60
C ALA A 128 9.05 -7.71 -1.39
N PHE A 129 9.16 -7.67 -2.71
CA PHE A 129 8.84 -8.79 -3.58
C PHE A 129 9.70 -10.03 -3.26
N THR A 130 11.01 -9.85 -3.09
CA THR A 130 11.93 -10.92 -2.71
C THR A 130 11.55 -11.54 -1.37
N SER A 131 11.21 -10.72 -0.37
CA SER A 131 10.77 -11.18 0.94
C SER A 131 9.49 -12.02 0.86
N HIS A 132 8.48 -11.55 0.12
CA HIS A 132 7.25 -12.31 -0.08
C HIS A 132 7.49 -13.62 -0.84
N LEU A 133 8.32 -13.59 -1.88
CA LEU A 133 8.65 -14.76 -2.65
C LEU A 133 9.42 -15.81 -1.83
N LEU A 134 10.39 -15.36 -1.03
CA LEU A 134 11.16 -16.24 -0.16
C LEU A 134 10.28 -16.85 0.94
N ARG A 135 9.40 -16.05 1.58
CA ARG A 135 8.41 -16.54 2.55
C ARG A 135 7.51 -17.61 1.94
N PHE A 136 7.01 -17.37 0.74
CA PHE A 136 6.20 -18.34 0.00
C PHE A 136 6.97 -19.62 -0.31
N ALA A 137 8.22 -19.50 -0.79
CA ALA A 137 9.05 -20.63 -1.17
C ALA A 137 9.44 -21.51 0.03
N LEU A 138 9.68 -20.89 1.20
CA LEU A 138 10.04 -21.59 2.44
C LEU A 138 8.81 -22.09 3.23
N ALA A 139 7.60 -21.69 2.84
CA ALA A 139 6.34 -21.97 3.54
C ALA A 139 6.38 -21.65 5.06
N ARG A 140 7.14 -20.60 5.45
CA ARG A 140 7.27 -20.13 6.84
C ARG A 140 7.54 -18.63 6.88
N GLU A 141 7.36 -18.03 8.05
CA GLU A 141 7.83 -16.66 8.28
C GLU A 141 9.35 -16.57 8.20
N LEU A 142 9.82 -15.42 7.73
CA LEU A 142 11.26 -15.17 7.60
C LEU A 142 11.89 -14.92 8.97
N ALA A 143 12.97 -15.65 9.24
CA ALA A 143 13.81 -15.39 10.39
C ALA A 143 14.75 -14.19 10.15
N PRO A 144 15.33 -13.59 11.20
CA PRO A 144 16.30 -12.50 11.03
C PRO A 144 17.47 -12.84 10.09
N ALA A 145 17.91 -14.08 10.06
CA ALA A 145 18.97 -14.54 9.14
C ALA A 145 18.56 -14.48 7.66
N ASP A 146 17.28 -14.66 7.35
CA ASP A 146 16.76 -14.58 5.98
C ASP A 146 16.84 -13.14 5.42
N ALA A 147 16.91 -12.12 6.28
CA ALA A 147 17.08 -10.73 5.85
C ALA A 147 18.38 -10.53 5.07
N LEU A 148 19.46 -11.21 5.47
CA LEU A 148 20.76 -11.18 4.74
C LEU A 148 20.61 -11.81 3.36
N THR A 149 19.87 -12.92 3.26
CA THR A 149 19.57 -13.57 1.97
C THR A 149 18.77 -12.65 1.07
N VAL A 150 17.74 -11.98 1.59
CA VAL A 150 16.94 -11.01 0.83
C VAL A 150 17.82 -9.86 0.32
N ASP A 151 18.63 -9.26 1.18
CA ASP A 151 19.51 -8.15 0.81
C ASP A 151 20.52 -8.57 -0.27
N GLN A 152 21.12 -9.75 -0.14
CA GLN A 152 22.06 -10.31 -1.14
C GLN A 152 21.38 -10.52 -2.51
N ILE A 153 20.16 -11.07 -2.53
CA ILE A 153 19.40 -11.27 -3.77
C ILE A 153 19.10 -9.92 -4.44
N VAL A 154 18.68 -8.92 -3.66
CA VAL A 154 18.40 -7.58 -4.19
C VAL A 154 19.65 -6.95 -4.78
N GLU A 155 20.80 -7.05 -4.11
CA GLU A 155 22.07 -6.53 -4.61
C GLU A 155 22.52 -7.24 -5.90
N ASN A 156 22.44 -8.57 -5.93
CA ASN A 156 22.80 -9.36 -7.12
C ASN A 156 21.94 -9.03 -8.34
N THR A 157 20.69 -8.64 -8.13
CA THR A 157 19.73 -8.36 -9.21
C THR A 157 19.66 -6.89 -9.62
N ALA A 158 20.35 -5.99 -8.91
CA ALA A 158 20.38 -4.56 -9.23
C ALA A 158 20.92 -4.29 -10.67
N LYS A 159 21.95 -5.02 -11.09
CA LYS A 159 22.50 -4.95 -12.46
C LYS A 159 21.49 -5.33 -13.56
N ASP A 160 20.46 -6.09 -13.21
CA ASP A 160 19.37 -6.52 -14.09
C ASP A 160 18.13 -5.63 -13.93
N ASN A 161 18.26 -4.46 -13.29
CA ASN A 161 17.15 -3.55 -12.96
C ASN A 161 16.00 -4.27 -12.23
N PHE A 162 16.32 -5.13 -11.29
CA PHE A 162 15.36 -5.88 -10.46
C PHE A 162 14.29 -6.65 -11.25
N LYS A 163 14.65 -7.18 -12.43
CA LYS A 163 13.73 -8.01 -13.20
C LYS A 163 13.28 -9.23 -12.42
N LEU A 164 12.01 -9.60 -12.53
CA LEU A 164 11.42 -10.69 -11.74
C LEU A 164 12.10 -12.05 -11.96
N ARG A 165 12.46 -12.39 -13.20
CA ARG A 165 13.10 -13.67 -13.51
C ARG A 165 14.48 -13.83 -12.84
N PRO A 166 15.40 -12.85 -12.85
CA PRO A 166 16.62 -12.86 -12.04
C PRO A 166 16.31 -13.05 -10.55
N ILE A 167 15.37 -12.31 -9.97
CA ILE A 167 15.02 -12.46 -8.55
C ILE A 167 14.57 -13.88 -8.23
N ILE A 168 13.65 -14.45 -9.01
CA ILE A 168 13.18 -15.83 -8.83
C ILE A 168 14.35 -16.82 -8.88
N ARG A 169 15.27 -16.65 -9.83
CA ARG A 169 16.46 -17.51 -9.98
C ARG A 169 17.37 -17.42 -8.77
N GLU A 170 17.60 -16.22 -8.25
CA GLU A 170 18.44 -16.01 -7.07
C GLU A 170 17.78 -16.59 -5.80
N VAL A 171 16.45 -16.51 -5.66
CA VAL A 171 15.73 -17.18 -4.56
C VAL A 171 15.96 -18.69 -4.61
N ILE A 172 15.81 -19.33 -5.77
CA ILE A 172 16.01 -20.78 -5.93
C ILE A 172 17.48 -21.19 -5.61
N ARG A 173 18.44 -20.31 -5.90
CA ARG A 173 19.87 -20.54 -5.65
C ARG A 173 20.31 -20.19 -4.24
N SER A 174 19.45 -19.51 -3.48
CA SER A 174 19.80 -19.06 -2.15
C SER A 174 20.00 -20.23 -1.19
N LYS A 175 20.90 -20.03 -0.23
CA LYS A 175 21.17 -21.01 0.81
C LYS A 175 19.91 -21.31 1.63
N SER A 176 19.12 -20.28 1.96
CA SER A 176 17.86 -20.45 2.69
C SER A 176 16.84 -21.34 1.99
N PHE A 177 16.90 -21.46 0.65
CA PHE A 177 15.99 -22.33 -0.11
C PHE A 177 16.52 -23.76 -0.32
N GLN A 178 17.84 -23.92 -0.31
CA GLN A 178 18.48 -25.21 -0.61
C GLN A 178 18.77 -26.07 0.63
N GLU A 179 18.76 -25.49 1.82
CA GLU A 179 18.95 -26.14 3.12
C GLU A 179 17.62 -26.26 3.89
#